data_055f35033ecee98151ba30b6c60d438d
#
_entry.id   055f35033ecee98151ba30b6c60d438d
#
_cell.length_a   1.000
_cell.length_b   1.000
_cell.length_c   1.000
_cell.angle_alpha   90.00
_cell.angle_beta   90.00
_cell.angle_gamma   90.00
#
_symmetry.space_group_name_H-M   'P 1'
#
loop_
_entity.id
_entity.type
_entity.pdbx_description
1 polymer ?
#
loop_
_entity_poly.entity_id
_entity_poly.type
_entity_poly.pdbx_seq_one_letter_code
_entity_poly.pdbx_strand_id
1 'polypeptide(L)'
;LTNSAEKNKKLELAGAGAIVLKSVFEEQIMMQAHHMATYDSPEAGDYLSTYVRSHAIKEYIDLIQETKRLCTIPIIASINCFSSSEWTDFARTMQDAGADALELNILSLQTEKEYQYGAFEQRHIDILSSVKKHVSIPVIIKLGTNLTNPIALINQLYANGAAAVVLFNRFYQPDINIETKSYSSGEVFSHPSDLANGL
;
A
#
# COMPACT_ATOMS: atom_id res chain seq x y z
N LEU A 1 2.01 -9.37 10.11
CA LEU A 1 1.24 -10.57 10.40
C LEU A 1 1.03 -11.43 9.13
N THR A 2 0.65 -10.83 8.00
CA THR A 2 0.28 -11.50 6.74
C THR A 2 1.44 -11.55 5.73
N ASN A 3 2.63 -11.90 6.19
CA ASN A 3 3.88 -11.89 5.42
C ASN A 3 4.48 -13.28 5.16
N SER A 4 3.74 -14.34 5.44
CA SER A 4 4.09 -15.71 5.03
C SER A 4 2.84 -16.57 4.86
N ALA A 5 2.89 -17.52 3.94
CA ALA A 5 1.77 -18.37 3.58
C ALA A 5 1.29 -19.24 4.74
N GLU A 6 2.22 -19.72 5.59
CA GLU A 6 1.88 -20.52 6.77
C GLU A 6 1.14 -19.71 7.83
N LYS A 7 1.52 -18.44 8.03
CA LYS A 7 0.79 -17.54 8.94
C LYS A 7 -0.60 -17.25 8.39
N ASN A 8 -0.72 -17.04 7.10
CA ASN A 8 -1.98 -16.81 6.41
C ASN A 8 -2.90 -18.04 6.56
N LYS A 9 -2.37 -19.25 6.42
CA LYS A 9 -3.13 -20.48 6.68
C LYS A 9 -3.63 -20.58 8.12
N LYS A 10 -2.82 -20.18 9.10
CA LYS A 10 -3.25 -20.13 10.50
C LYS A 10 -4.39 -19.14 10.73
N LEU A 11 -4.39 -18.00 10.05
CA LEU A 11 -5.48 -17.02 10.12
C LEU A 11 -6.77 -17.58 9.51
N GLU A 12 -6.69 -18.27 8.37
CA GLU A 12 -7.85 -18.96 7.79
C GLU A 12 -8.42 -20.01 8.75
N LEU A 13 -7.57 -20.85 9.34
CA LEU A 13 -8.00 -21.85 10.33
C LEU A 13 -8.61 -21.23 11.59
N ALA A 14 -8.24 -20.00 11.92
CA ALA A 14 -8.84 -19.23 13.01
C ALA A 14 -10.15 -18.53 12.60
N GLY A 15 -10.64 -18.71 11.37
CA GLY A 15 -11.93 -18.22 10.91
C GLY A 15 -11.88 -16.92 10.09
N ALA A 16 -10.70 -16.52 9.56
CA ALA A 16 -10.64 -15.39 8.66
C ALA A 16 -11.42 -15.70 7.36
N GLY A 17 -12.26 -14.76 6.90
CA GLY A 17 -13.02 -14.88 5.66
C GLY A 17 -12.27 -14.39 4.42
N ALA A 18 -11.21 -13.61 4.59
CA ALA A 18 -10.29 -13.14 3.56
C ALA A 18 -8.99 -12.69 4.22
N ILE A 19 -7.91 -12.57 3.45
CA ILE A 19 -6.62 -12.11 3.94
C ILE A 19 -6.12 -10.98 3.06
N VAL A 20 -5.84 -9.81 3.68
CA VAL A 20 -5.06 -8.76 3.06
C VAL A 20 -3.59 -9.00 3.38
N LEU A 21 -2.77 -9.16 2.36
CA LEU A 21 -1.33 -9.35 2.52
C LEU A 21 -0.67 -8.05 2.99
N LYS A 22 0.50 -8.19 3.64
CA LYS A 22 1.32 -7.02 3.99
C LYS A 22 1.59 -6.20 2.74
N SER A 23 1.30 -4.89 2.80
CA SER A 23 1.51 -4.01 1.64
C SER A 23 2.96 -4.04 1.16
N VAL A 24 3.12 -4.06 -0.16
CA VAL A 24 4.37 -3.75 -0.83
C VAL A 24 4.45 -2.23 -0.99
N PHE A 25 5.58 -1.65 -0.58
CA PHE A 25 5.84 -0.21 -0.66
C PHE A 25 6.96 0.05 -1.66
N GLU A 26 6.67 0.74 -2.75
CA GLU A 26 7.67 1.16 -3.73
C GLU A 26 8.78 2.00 -3.09
N GLU A 27 8.41 2.93 -2.19
CA GLU A 27 9.39 3.77 -1.47
C GLU A 27 10.41 2.95 -0.67
N GLN A 28 9.97 1.88 0.00
CA GLN A 28 10.87 1.00 0.76
C GLN A 28 11.84 0.24 -0.18
N ILE A 29 11.35 -0.18 -1.34
CA ILE A 29 12.17 -0.83 -2.36
C ILE A 29 13.24 0.14 -2.87
N MET A 30 12.85 1.38 -3.17
CA MET A 30 13.79 2.42 -3.62
C MET A 30 14.81 2.82 -2.56
N MET A 31 14.38 2.93 -1.29
CA MET A 31 15.31 3.21 -0.18
C MET A 31 16.34 2.09 0.00
N GLN A 32 15.94 0.84 -0.07
CA GLN A 32 16.87 -0.30 0.00
C GLN A 32 17.87 -0.28 -1.15
N ALA A 33 17.40 -0.01 -2.37
CA ALA A 33 18.25 0.13 -3.54
C ALA A 33 19.26 1.27 -3.38
N HIS A 34 18.82 2.42 -2.89
CA HIS A 34 19.68 3.58 -2.66
C HIS A 34 20.74 3.32 -1.57
N HIS A 35 20.37 2.64 -0.49
CA HIS A 35 21.31 2.23 0.55
C HIS A 35 22.41 1.31 0.03
N MET A 36 22.08 0.39 -0.87
CA MET A 36 23.08 -0.50 -1.51
C MET A 36 23.96 0.26 -2.49
N ALA A 37 23.42 1.23 -3.24
CA ALA A 37 24.15 2.01 -4.23
C ALA A 37 25.16 3.00 -3.62
N THR A 38 25.03 3.41 -2.35
CA THR A 38 25.94 4.34 -1.68
C THR A 38 27.32 3.71 -1.40
N TYR A 39 27.46 2.40 -1.50
CA TYR A 39 28.72 1.69 -1.28
C TYR A 39 29.49 1.36 -2.56
N ASP A 40 28.91 1.58 -3.76
CA ASP A 40 29.48 1.28 -5.07
C ASP A 40 29.39 2.46 -6.04
N SER A 41 30.04 2.34 -7.19
CA SER A 41 30.07 3.41 -8.21
C SER A 41 28.65 3.77 -8.73
N PRO A 42 28.46 5.01 -9.25
CA PRO A 42 27.14 5.46 -9.77
C PRO A 42 26.54 4.54 -10.84
N GLU A 43 27.37 3.89 -11.66
CA GLU A 43 26.94 2.96 -12.71
C GLU A 43 26.38 1.64 -12.14
N ALA A 44 26.85 1.23 -10.96
CA ALA A 44 26.29 0.08 -10.24
C ALA A 44 24.93 0.39 -9.59
N GLY A 45 24.64 1.68 -9.31
CA GLY A 45 23.42 2.12 -8.64
C GLY A 45 22.15 1.77 -9.41
N ASP A 46 22.09 2.02 -10.71
CA ASP A 46 20.94 1.72 -11.57
C ASP A 46 20.68 0.22 -11.71
N TYR A 47 21.75 -0.56 -11.82
CA TYR A 47 21.64 -2.03 -11.86
C TYR A 47 21.12 -2.59 -10.53
N LEU A 48 21.67 -2.13 -9.41
CA LEU A 48 21.26 -2.54 -8.07
C LEU A 48 19.82 -2.15 -7.76
N SER A 49 19.39 -0.95 -8.17
CA SER A 49 18.01 -0.51 -7.98
C SER A 49 17.01 -1.40 -8.73
N THR A 50 17.33 -1.74 -9.96
CA THR A 50 16.52 -2.66 -10.79
C THR A 50 16.51 -4.06 -10.20
N TYR A 51 17.63 -4.55 -9.71
CA TYR A 51 17.75 -5.86 -9.08
C TYR A 51 16.95 -5.96 -7.78
N VAL A 52 17.11 -5.01 -6.86
CA VAL A 52 16.37 -4.96 -5.58
C VAL A 52 14.87 -4.90 -5.83
N ARG A 53 14.44 -4.08 -6.79
CA ARG A 53 13.04 -3.96 -7.18
C ARG A 53 12.48 -5.28 -7.73
N SER A 54 13.17 -5.89 -8.68
CA SER A 54 12.73 -7.16 -9.26
C SER A 54 12.67 -8.28 -8.24
N HIS A 55 13.60 -8.30 -7.29
CA HIS A 55 13.63 -9.27 -6.20
C HIS A 55 12.44 -9.10 -5.24
N ALA A 56 12.18 -7.87 -4.79
CA ALA A 56 11.06 -7.57 -3.89
C ALA A 56 9.69 -7.90 -4.53
N ILE A 57 9.53 -7.57 -5.83
CA ILE A 57 8.31 -7.92 -6.57
C ILE A 57 8.16 -9.43 -6.67
N LYS A 58 9.25 -10.14 -6.97
CA LYS A 58 9.24 -11.61 -7.06
C LYS A 58 8.87 -12.25 -5.72
N GLU A 59 9.46 -11.82 -4.61
CA GLU A 59 9.10 -12.32 -3.27
C GLU A 59 7.60 -12.12 -2.97
N TYR A 60 7.02 -11.01 -3.41
CA TYR A 60 5.60 -10.76 -3.20
C TYR A 60 4.71 -11.62 -4.10
N ILE A 61 5.11 -11.85 -5.35
CA ILE A 61 4.45 -12.81 -6.25
C ILE A 61 4.47 -14.21 -5.64
N ASP A 62 5.63 -14.65 -5.18
CA ASP A 62 5.81 -15.97 -4.56
C ASP A 62 4.91 -16.10 -3.29
N LEU A 63 4.80 -15.02 -2.49
CA LEU A 63 3.91 -14.98 -1.33
C LEU A 63 2.43 -15.12 -1.74
N ILE A 64 1.98 -14.42 -2.79
CA ILE A 64 0.60 -14.55 -3.30
C ILE A 64 0.35 -15.99 -3.74
N GLN A 65 1.19 -16.53 -4.61
CA GLN A 65 1.03 -17.86 -5.20
C GLN A 65 1.04 -18.97 -4.13
N GLU A 66 1.97 -18.89 -3.18
CA GLU A 66 2.07 -19.85 -2.11
C GLU A 66 0.88 -19.75 -1.13
N THR A 67 0.44 -18.53 -0.80
CA THR A 67 -0.77 -18.34 0.01
C THR A 67 -2.00 -18.88 -0.71
N LYS A 68 -2.17 -18.65 -2.00
CA LYS A 68 -3.26 -19.19 -2.81
C LYS A 68 -3.24 -20.72 -2.88
N ARG A 69 -2.06 -21.33 -2.87
CA ARG A 69 -1.92 -22.80 -2.82
C ARG A 69 -2.34 -23.39 -1.47
N LEU A 70 -2.10 -22.67 -0.38
CA LEU A 70 -2.40 -23.16 0.97
C LEU A 70 -3.79 -22.78 1.47
N CYS A 71 -4.32 -21.62 1.07
CA CYS A 71 -5.59 -21.09 1.53
C CYS A 71 -6.68 -21.21 0.47
N THR A 72 -7.93 -21.36 0.92
CA THR A 72 -9.13 -21.41 0.06
C THR A 72 -9.92 -20.11 0.07
N ILE A 73 -9.67 -19.24 1.06
CA ILE A 73 -10.31 -17.94 1.19
C ILE A 73 -9.66 -16.90 0.26
N PRO A 74 -10.36 -15.80 -0.08
CA PRO A 74 -9.83 -14.74 -0.93
C PRO A 74 -8.53 -14.14 -0.38
N ILE A 75 -7.57 -13.93 -1.27
CA ILE A 75 -6.28 -13.28 -1.00
C ILE A 75 -6.25 -11.92 -1.70
N ILE A 76 -6.10 -10.88 -0.92
CA ILE A 76 -6.10 -9.49 -1.36
C ILE A 76 -4.66 -8.99 -1.34
N ALA A 77 -4.12 -8.66 -2.49
CA ALA A 77 -2.80 -8.01 -2.58
C ALA A 77 -2.93 -6.55 -2.19
N SER A 78 -1.97 -6.01 -1.46
CA SER A 78 -1.94 -4.60 -1.06
C SER A 78 -0.69 -3.92 -1.58
N ILE A 79 -0.86 -2.82 -2.31
CA ILE A 79 0.23 -2.06 -2.92
C ILE A 79 0.18 -0.59 -2.48
N ASN A 80 1.36 0.00 -2.34
CA ASN A 80 1.56 1.43 -2.15
C ASN A 80 2.64 1.89 -3.13
N CYS A 81 2.26 2.70 -4.11
CA CYS A 81 3.15 3.22 -5.14
C CYS A 81 3.22 4.75 -5.05
N PHE A 82 4.32 5.30 -5.55
CA PHE A 82 4.55 6.74 -5.59
C PHE A 82 4.19 7.34 -6.95
N SER A 83 4.62 6.73 -8.03
CA SER A 83 4.39 7.21 -9.40
C SER A 83 3.11 6.65 -10.04
N SER A 84 2.53 7.38 -10.97
CA SER A 84 1.28 6.97 -11.63
C SER A 84 1.41 5.71 -12.49
N SER A 85 2.56 5.50 -13.13
CA SER A 85 2.83 4.31 -13.96
C SER A 85 2.97 3.06 -13.10
N GLU A 86 3.61 3.18 -11.94
CA GLU A 86 3.85 2.05 -11.04
C GLU A 86 2.55 1.43 -10.52
N TRP A 87 1.52 2.24 -10.25
CA TRP A 87 0.23 1.72 -9.80
C TRP A 87 -0.36 0.69 -10.77
N THR A 88 -0.25 0.95 -12.07
CA THR A 88 -0.81 0.07 -13.10
C THR A 88 0.01 -1.18 -13.31
N ASP A 89 1.34 -1.06 -13.29
CA ASP A 89 2.25 -2.20 -13.48
C ASP A 89 2.20 -3.16 -12.30
N PHE A 90 2.23 -2.65 -11.08
CA PHE A 90 2.06 -3.47 -9.87
C PHE A 90 0.67 -4.12 -9.83
N ALA A 91 -0.38 -3.36 -10.15
CA ALA A 91 -1.75 -3.90 -10.14
C ALA A 91 -1.91 -5.09 -11.08
N ARG A 92 -1.40 -4.99 -12.31
CA ARG A 92 -1.41 -6.08 -13.28
C ARG A 92 -0.60 -7.27 -12.77
N THR A 93 0.61 -7.02 -12.28
CA THR A 93 1.49 -8.06 -11.74
C THR A 93 0.82 -8.84 -10.59
N MET A 94 0.11 -8.16 -9.68
CA MET A 94 -0.59 -8.81 -8.58
C MET A 94 -1.78 -9.64 -9.06
N GLN A 95 -2.54 -9.15 -10.04
CA GLN A 95 -3.60 -9.92 -10.67
C GLN A 95 -3.06 -11.17 -11.36
N ASP A 96 -1.98 -11.04 -12.13
CA ASP A 96 -1.35 -12.15 -12.86
C ASP A 96 -0.75 -13.19 -11.91
N ALA A 97 -0.31 -12.77 -10.71
CA ALA A 97 0.11 -13.66 -9.64
C ALA A 97 -1.04 -14.45 -9.00
N GLY A 98 -2.30 -14.10 -9.27
CA GLY A 98 -3.50 -14.80 -8.81
C GLY A 98 -4.19 -14.19 -7.60
N ALA A 99 -3.95 -12.91 -7.28
CA ALA A 99 -4.71 -12.20 -6.26
C ALA A 99 -6.20 -12.13 -6.62
N ASP A 100 -7.09 -12.32 -5.64
CA ASP A 100 -8.55 -12.26 -5.84
C ASP A 100 -9.09 -10.83 -5.83
N ALA A 101 -8.38 -9.91 -5.19
CA ALA A 101 -8.66 -8.47 -5.17
C ALA A 101 -7.38 -7.68 -4.94
N LEU A 102 -7.44 -6.39 -5.16
CA LEU A 102 -6.34 -5.47 -5.01
C LEU A 102 -6.71 -4.35 -4.04
N GLU A 103 -5.90 -4.13 -3.00
CA GLU A 103 -5.98 -2.96 -2.14
C GLU A 103 -4.94 -1.92 -2.60
N LEU A 104 -5.40 -0.73 -2.97
CA LEU A 104 -4.56 0.43 -3.23
C LEU A 104 -4.45 1.25 -1.93
N ASN A 105 -3.27 1.19 -1.32
CA ASN A 105 -2.96 1.92 -0.11
C ASN A 105 -2.40 3.30 -0.47
N ILE A 106 -3.29 4.28 -0.68
CA ILE A 106 -2.91 5.63 -1.11
C ILE A 106 -2.66 6.48 0.13
N LEU A 107 -1.40 6.54 0.55
CA LEU A 107 -0.97 7.34 1.68
C LEU A 107 0.09 8.35 1.22
N SER A 108 -0.16 9.63 1.42
CA SER A 108 0.78 10.70 1.11
C SER A 108 0.57 11.88 2.05
N LEU A 109 1.67 12.49 2.47
CA LEU A 109 1.64 13.79 3.16
C LEU A 109 1.71 14.90 2.12
N GLN A 110 0.81 15.86 2.22
CA GLN A 110 0.80 17.02 1.35
C GLN A 110 1.67 18.12 1.97
N THR A 111 2.89 18.25 1.48
CA THR A 111 3.89 19.21 1.98
C THR A 111 4.27 20.27 0.95
N GLU A 112 3.64 20.26 -0.22
CA GLU A 112 3.94 21.18 -1.31
C GLU A 112 3.39 22.58 -1.03
N LYS A 113 4.20 23.61 -1.30
CA LYS A 113 3.79 25.01 -1.12
C LYS A 113 2.70 25.43 -2.12
N GLU A 114 2.76 24.90 -3.34
CA GLU A 114 1.84 25.18 -4.43
C GLU A 114 0.79 24.07 -4.52
N TYR A 115 -0.01 23.93 -3.47
CA TYR A 115 -1.06 22.93 -3.41
C TYR A 115 -2.35 23.45 -4.04
N GLN A 116 -2.92 22.67 -4.97
CA GLN A 116 -4.26 22.92 -5.49
C GLN A 116 -5.31 22.23 -4.61
N TYR A 117 -6.29 22.99 -4.15
CA TYR A 117 -7.39 22.46 -3.34
C TYR A 117 -8.11 21.32 -4.07
N GLY A 118 -8.28 20.20 -3.40
CA GLY A 118 -8.90 19.00 -3.95
C GLY A 118 -7.97 18.11 -4.79
N ALA A 119 -6.73 18.51 -5.04
CA ALA A 119 -5.79 17.71 -5.83
C ALA A 119 -5.47 16.36 -5.18
N PHE A 120 -5.45 16.31 -3.85
CA PHE A 120 -5.18 15.07 -3.12
C PHE A 120 -6.32 14.06 -3.27
N GLU A 121 -7.57 14.52 -3.12
CA GLU A 121 -8.77 13.70 -3.32
C GLU A 121 -8.89 13.28 -4.78
N GLN A 122 -8.62 14.18 -5.73
CA GLN A 122 -8.63 13.88 -7.16
C GLN A 122 -7.62 12.81 -7.53
N ARG A 123 -6.42 12.84 -6.94
CA ARG A 123 -5.40 11.82 -7.15
C ARG A 123 -5.90 10.41 -6.85
N HIS A 124 -6.72 10.21 -5.82
CA HIS A 124 -7.30 8.90 -5.50
C HIS A 124 -8.20 8.40 -6.63
N ILE A 125 -9.00 9.29 -7.20
CA ILE A 125 -9.92 8.97 -8.31
C ILE A 125 -9.12 8.65 -9.58
N ASP A 126 -8.08 9.42 -9.87
CA ASP A 126 -7.24 9.23 -11.05
C ASP A 126 -6.48 7.91 -10.99
N ILE A 127 -5.90 7.56 -9.83
CA ILE A 127 -5.22 6.27 -9.61
C ILE A 127 -6.21 5.13 -9.78
N LEU A 128 -7.38 5.18 -9.13
CA LEU A 128 -8.41 4.16 -9.27
C LEU A 128 -8.82 3.97 -10.73
N SER A 129 -9.13 5.07 -11.43
CA SER A 129 -9.55 5.06 -12.83
C SER A 129 -8.48 4.49 -13.76
N SER A 130 -7.21 4.80 -13.49
CA SER A 130 -6.08 4.26 -14.24
C SER A 130 -5.92 2.76 -14.00
N VAL A 131 -5.90 2.31 -12.76
CA VAL A 131 -5.75 0.89 -12.40
C VAL A 131 -6.89 0.06 -12.97
N LYS A 132 -8.14 0.52 -12.84
CA LYS A 132 -9.31 -0.22 -13.35
C LYS A 132 -9.34 -0.45 -14.86
N LYS A 133 -8.59 0.32 -15.64
CA LYS A 133 -8.44 0.05 -17.09
C LYS A 133 -7.52 -1.15 -17.38
N HIS A 134 -6.73 -1.58 -16.39
CA HIS A 134 -5.68 -2.58 -16.56
C HIS A 134 -5.93 -3.88 -15.79
N VAL A 135 -6.87 -3.89 -14.84
CA VAL A 135 -7.21 -5.07 -14.04
C VAL A 135 -8.71 -5.34 -14.06
N SER A 136 -9.08 -6.62 -13.95
CA SER A 136 -10.47 -7.08 -13.88
C SER A 136 -10.91 -7.46 -12.47
N ILE A 137 -9.97 -7.69 -11.56
CA ILE A 137 -10.27 -8.03 -10.16
C ILE A 137 -10.83 -6.81 -9.40
N PRO A 138 -11.59 -7.02 -8.32
CA PRO A 138 -12.08 -5.95 -7.46
C PRO A 138 -10.95 -5.08 -6.93
N VAL A 139 -11.15 -3.74 -6.95
CA VAL A 139 -10.19 -2.77 -6.44
C VAL A 139 -10.76 -2.10 -5.19
N ILE A 140 -10.00 -2.14 -4.12
CA ILE A 140 -10.29 -1.60 -2.80
C ILE A 140 -9.38 -0.39 -2.57
N ILE A 141 -9.91 0.72 -2.06
CA ILE A 141 -9.10 1.91 -1.76
C ILE A 141 -8.93 2.04 -0.24
N LYS A 142 -7.69 2.05 0.23
CA LYS A 142 -7.38 2.30 1.63
C LYS A 142 -7.00 3.76 1.81
N LEU A 143 -7.80 4.46 2.60
CA LEU A 143 -7.72 5.90 2.81
C LEU A 143 -6.88 6.25 4.05
N GLY A 144 -6.17 7.37 3.97
CA GLY A 144 -5.61 8.04 5.14
C GLY A 144 -6.65 8.87 5.88
N THR A 145 -6.33 9.32 7.09
CA THR A 145 -7.21 10.19 7.90
C THR A 145 -7.11 11.67 7.52
N ASN A 146 -6.16 12.05 6.68
CA ASN A 146 -5.86 13.43 6.29
C ASN A 146 -6.71 13.92 5.10
N LEU A 147 -8.01 13.63 5.13
CA LEU A 147 -8.97 14.01 4.09
C LEU A 147 -9.86 15.15 4.56
N THR A 148 -10.16 16.09 3.67
CA THR A 148 -11.06 17.21 3.97
C THR A 148 -12.51 16.75 4.14
N ASN A 149 -12.98 15.87 3.25
CA ASN A 149 -14.33 15.30 3.30
C ASN A 149 -14.29 13.85 2.82
N PRO A 150 -14.08 12.87 3.74
CA PRO A 150 -14.00 11.46 3.38
C PRO A 150 -15.29 10.93 2.75
N ILE A 151 -16.45 11.39 3.19
CA ILE A 151 -17.76 10.93 2.65
C ILE A 151 -17.90 11.31 1.17
N ALA A 152 -17.55 12.54 0.81
CA ALA A 152 -17.59 12.98 -0.57
C ALA A 152 -16.62 12.19 -1.45
N LEU A 153 -15.39 11.93 -0.95
CA LEU A 153 -14.42 11.11 -1.66
C LEU A 153 -14.90 9.67 -1.84
N ILE A 154 -15.46 9.05 -0.80
CA ILE A 154 -16.01 7.68 -0.89
C ILE A 154 -17.11 7.59 -1.96
N ASN A 155 -18.02 8.56 -2.02
CA ASN A 155 -19.03 8.61 -3.06
C ASN A 155 -18.44 8.71 -4.46
N GLN A 156 -17.39 9.51 -4.64
CA GLN A 156 -16.68 9.62 -5.91
C GLN A 156 -15.94 8.31 -6.26
N LEU A 157 -15.29 7.68 -5.30
CA LEU A 157 -14.63 6.39 -5.50
C LEU A 157 -15.63 5.30 -5.90
N TYR A 158 -16.79 5.24 -5.24
CA TYR A 158 -17.87 4.33 -5.61
C TYR A 158 -18.34 4.58 -7.05
N ALA A 159 -18.60 5.83 -7.41
CA ALA A 159 -19.03 6.20 -8.77
C ALA A 159 -17.98 5.83 -9.84
N ASN A 160 -16.68 5.80 -9.48
CA ASN A 160 -15.59 5.39 -10.35
C ASN A 160 -15.25 3.90 -10.24
N GLY A 161 -16.07 3.10 -9.55
CA GLY A 161 -16.02 1.64 -9.55
C GLY A 161 -15.08 1.03 -8.53
N ALA A 162 -14.79 1.71 -7.42
CA ALA A 162 -14.18 1.06 -6.25
C ALA A 162 -15.13 -0.02 -5.72
N ALA A 163 -14.61 -1.19 -5.42
CA ALA A 163 -15.38 -2.29 -4.84
C ALA A 163 -15.62 -2.11 -3.34
N ALA A 164 -14.67 -1.47 -2.65
CA ALA A 164 -14.76 -1.17 -1.22
C ALA A 164 -13.78 -0.06 -0.84
N VAL A 165 -13.90 0.44 0.39
CA VAL A 165 -12.92 1.33 1.02
C VAL A 165 -12.51 0.76 2.38
N VAL A 166 -11.26 1.04 2.78
CA VAL A 166 -10.74 0.70 4.11
C VAL A 166 -10.54 2.01 4.88
N LEU A 167 -11.20 2.13 6.04
CA LEU A 167 -11.18 3.29 6.93
C LEU A 167 -10.54 2.89 8.28
N PHE A 168 -9.37 3.32 8.60
CA PHE A 168 -8.43 4.11 7.83
C PHE A 168 -7.05 3.44 7.87
N ASN A 169 -6.13 3.88 6.98
CA ASN A 169 -4.73 3.57 7.18
C ASN A 169 -4.26 4.24 8.48
N ARG A 170 -3.47 3.51 9.27
CA ARG A 170 -2.88 4.11 10.46
C ARG A 170 -1.87 5.17 10.06
N PHE A 171 -2.10 6.39 10.52
CA PHE A 171 -1.12 7.44 10.39
C PHE A 171 -0.05 7.29 11.48
N TYR A 172 1.19 7.15 11.05
CA TYR A 172 2.33 7.14 11.95
C TYR A 172 2.78 8.58 12.15
N GLN A 173 2.53 9.15 13.33
CA GLN A 173 3.01 10.49 13.67
C GLN A 173 4.45 10.40 14.15
N PRO A 174 5.42 10.99 13.41
CA PRO A 174 6.76 11.20 13.96
C PRO A 174 6.65 12.21 15.13
N ASP A 175 7.42 11.98 16.16
CA ASP A 175 7.58 12.91 17.29
C ASP A 175 8.97 13.53 17.27
N ILE A 176 9.15 14.61 18.02
CA ILE A 176 10.44 15.29 18.15
C ILE A 176 10.91 15.15 19.58
N ASN A 177 12.07 14.52 19.75
CA ASN A 177 12.77 14.53 21.04
C ASN A 177 13.39 15.92 21.23
N ILE A 178 12.85 16.67 22.17
CA ILE A 178 13.28 18.06 22.44
C ILE A 178 14.68 18.17 23.05
N GLU A 179 15.16 17.12 23.72
CA GLU A 179 16.49 17.09 24.34
C GLU A 179 17.57 16.85 23.29
N THR A 180 17.36 15.85 22.43
CA THR A 180 18.33 15.49 21.37
C THR A 180 18.11 16.26 20.08
N LYS A 181 17.00 17.02 19.95
CA LYS A 181 16.59 17.77 18.75
C LYS A 181 16.56 16.87 17.50
N SER A 182 16.15 15.62 17.68
CA SER A 182 16.05 14.62 16.61
C SER A 182 14.62 14.08 16.50
N TYR A 183 14.29 13.53 15.33
CA TYR A 183 13.04 12.80 15.18
C TYR A 183 13.09 11.52 16.02
N SER A 184 12.00 11.28 16.75
CA SER A 184 11.76 10.02 17.44
C SER A 184 10.56 9.31 16.81
N SER A 185 10.54 7.97 16.93
CA SER A 185 9.37 7.21 16.56
C SER A 185 8.25 7.49 17.56
N GLY A 186 7.09 7.93 17.07
CA GLY A 186 5.87 7.97 17.87
C GLY A 186 5.44 6.56 18.28
N GLU A 187 4.29 6.45 18.93
CA GLU A 187 3.80 5.16 19.41
C GLU A 187 3.54 4.15 18.31
N VAL A 188 4.13 2.96 18.45
CA VAL A 188 4.06 1.88 17.45
C VAL A 188 2.69 1.20 17.45
N PHE A 189 1.95 1.23 18.58
CA PHE A 189 0.64 0.59 18.71
C PHE A 189 -0.50 1.61 18.68
N SER A 190 -1.67 1.16 18.20
CA SER A 190 -2.88 1.98 18.20
C SER A 190 -3.43 2.14 19.61
N HIS A 191 -3.98 3.33 19.89
CA HIS A 191 -4.79 3.59 21.09
C HIS A 191 -6.26 3.23 20.87
N PRO A 192 -7.02 2.92 21.93
CA PRO A 192 -8.46 2.74 21.81
C PRO A 192 -9.19 3.93 21.20
N SER A 193 -8.66 5.15 21.37
CA SER A 193 -9.21 6.37 20.75
C SER A 193 -9.09 6.41 19.22
N ASP A 194 -8.17 5.65 18.63
CA ASP A 194 -8.00 5.63 17.17
C ASP A 194 -9.21 5.01 16.47
N LEU A 195 -10.00 4.19 17.18
CA LEU A 195 -11.25 3.64 16.69
C LEU A 195 -12.28 4.73 16.35
N ALA A 196 -12.26 5.85 17.07
CA ALA A 196 -13.16 6.97 16.83
C ALA A 196 -13.00 7.60 15.44
N ASN A 197 -11.83 7.45 14.81
CA ASN A 197 -11.61 7.95 13.44
C ASN A 197 -12.41 7.17 12.38
N GLY A 198 -12.87 5.96 12.69
CA GLY A 198 -13.65 5.12 11.78
C GLY A 198 -15.17 5.15 12.05
N LEU A 199 -15.60 5.86 13.09
CA LEU A 199 -17.00 6.02 13.47
C LEU A 199 -17.61 7.28 12.85
#